data_cf844f1b6868f84a470bd6764504cd30
#
_entry.id   cf844f1b6868f84a470bd6764504cd30
#
_cell.length_a   1.000
_cell.length_b   1.000
_cell.length_c   1.000
_cell.angle_alpha   90.00
_cell.angle_beta   90.00
_cell.angle_gamma   90.00
#
_symmetry.space_group_name_H-M   'P 1'
#
loop_
_entity.id
_entity.type
_entity.pdbx_description
1 polymer ?
#
loop_
_entity_poly.entity_id
_entity_poly.type
_entity_poly.pdbx_seq_one_letter_code
_entity_poly.pdbx_strand_id
1 'polypeptide(L)'
;MLGDALRIHHAFSHQALSKDRFELALERSLNRAGVQAELVQNRTNRGHDIIIEGVPVSLKTQADASIRIDYLHISKFMELGRGAWELSLLRDMFLEHMKSYQRIFQFRCLSPGPKSYLYKLVEIPKALLAEAIGAQLVIQTRSRQTPKPGYGYVFDAEGKLKFALYFDGGTERKLQIKKINKELCRVHATWRFDSTPLEQSIPR
;
A
#
# COMPACT_ATOMS: atom_id res chain seq x y z
N MET A 1 9.12 -18.33 7.43
CA MET A 1 8.34 -17.52 8.40
C MET A 1 7.18 -16.78 7.74
N LEU A 2 7.29 -15.60 7.11
CA LEU A 2 6.12 -14.99 6.42
C LEU A 2 5.63 -15.85 5.25
N GLY A 3 6.55 -16.44 4.47
CA GLY A 3 6.19 -17.39 3.41
C GLY A 3 5.40 -18.61 3.89
N ASP A 4 5.71 -19.12 5.08
CA ASP A 4 4.99 -20.26 5.67
C ASP A 4 3.59 -19.85 6.12
N ALA A 5 3.45 -18.64 6.68
CA ALA A 5 2.13 -18.07 7.01
C ALA A 5 1.24 -17.93 5.76
N LEU A 6 1.83 -17.51 4.62
CA LEU A 6 1.13 -17.44 3.34
C LEU A 6 0.73 -18.83 2.81
N ARG A 7 1.61 -19.83 2.90
CA ARG A 7 1.29 -21.22 2.52
C ARG A 7 0.13 -21.77 3.33
N ILE A 8 0.18 -21.59 4.66
CA ILE A 8 -0.89 -22.02 5.57
C ILE A 8 -2.20 -21.30 5.21
N HIS A 9 -2.15 -19.99 4.98
CA HIS A 9 -3.34 -19.23 4.58
C HIS A 9 -3.96 -19.80 3.31
N HIS A 10 -3.16 -20.08 2.28
CA HIS A 10 -3.64 -20.59 0.99
C HIS A 10 -3.97 -22.08 0.97
N ALA A 11 -3.61 -22.83 2.01
CA ALA A 11 -4.15 -24.18 2.21
C ALA A 11 -5.66 -24.18 2.53
N PHE A 12 -6.20 -23.05 3.03
CA PHE A 12 -7.59 -22.93 3.46
C PHE A 12 -8.35 -21.77 2.82
N SER A 13 -7.69 -20.92 2.02
CA SER A 13 -8.30 -19.71 1.46
C SER A 13 -7.79 -19.42 0.05
N HIS A 14 -8.74 -19.10 -0.84
CA HIS A 14 -8.45 -18.61 -2.19
C HIS A 14 -8.37 -17.08 -2.26
N GLN A 15 -8.60 -16.39 -1.15
CA GLN A 15 -8.51 -14.93 -1.09
C GLN A 15 -7.09 -14.49 -0.76
N ALA A 16 -6.70 -13.31 -1.24
CA ALA A 16 -5.45 -12.69 -0.82
C ALA A 16 -5.45 -12.44 0.70
N LEU A 17 -4.26 -12.47 1.31
CA LEU A 17 -4.10 -12.18 2.73
C LEU A 17 -4.59 -10.76 3.03
N SER A 18 -5.53 -10.61 3.96
CA SER A 18 -6.06 -9.31 4.37
C SER A 18 -4.99 -8.45 5.08
N LYS A 19 -5.24 -7.14 5.17
CA LYS A 19 -4.31 -6.20 5.83
C LYS A 19 -4.01 -6.64 7.27
N ASP A 20 -5.04 -6.86 8.09
CA ASP A 20 -4.86 -7.22 9.51
C ASP A 20 -4.06 -8.52 9.69
N ARG A 21 -4.31 -9.52 8.84
CA ARG A 21 -3.57 -10.79 8.88
C ARG A 21 -2.12 -10.62 8.41
N PHE A 22 -1.90 -9.77 7.42
CA PHE A 22 -0.54 -9.44 6.97
C PHE A 22 0.26 -8.75 8.06
N GLU A 23 -0.31 -7.74 8.72
CA GLU A 23 0.33 -7.01 9.81
C GLU A 23 0.78 -7.96 10.92
N LEU A 24 -0.13 -8.81 11.40
CA LEU A 24 0.16 -9.80 12.43
C LEU A 24 1.22 -10.83 11.97
N ALA A 25 1.12 -11.32 10.72
CA ALA A 25 2.07 -12.29 10.18
C ALA A 25 3.46 -11.67 10.02
N LEU A 26 3.55 -10.40 9.62
CA LEU A 26 4.80 -9.66 9.50
C LEU A 26 5.48 -9.49 10.87
N GLU A 27 4.75 -8.97 11.87
CA GLU A 27 5.25 -8.80 13.23
C GLU A 27 5.81 -10.11 13.79
N ARG A 28 5.01 -11.19 13.75
CA ARG A 28 5.42 -12.50 14.26
C ARG A 28 6.61 -13.08 13.50
N SER A 29 6.68 -12.86 12.20
CA SER A 29 7.78 -13.33 11.37
C SER A 29 9.09 -12.61 11.67
N LEU A 30 9.03 -11.30 11.89
CA LEU A 30 10.17 -10.48 12.28
C LEU A 30 10.69 -10.88 13.65
N ASN A 31 9.81 -10.94 14.66
CA ASN A 31 10.19 -11.33 16.03
C ASN A 31 10.81 -12.73 16.09
N ARG A 32 10.27 -13.70 15.33
CA ARG A 32 10.88 -15.03 15.21
C ARG A 32 12.26 -15.04 14.52
N ALA A 33 12.54 -14.02 13.70
CA ALA A 33 13.83 -13.82 13.06
C ALA A 33 14.83 -13.06 13.95
N GLY A 34 14.44 -12.69 15.17
CA GLY A 34 15.26 -11.88 16.08
C GLY A 34 15.22 -10.38 15.77
N VAL A 35 14.30 -9.93 14.91
CA VAL A 35 14.07 -8.50 14.60
C VAL A 35 12.92 -8.01 15.45
N GLN A 36 13.16 -7.07 16.34
CA GLN A 36 12.14 -6.52 17.23
C GLN A 36 11.06 -5.79 16.40
N ALA A 37 9.82 -6.23 16.54
CA ALA A 37 8.68 -5.64 15.86
C ALA A 37 7.45 -5.62 16.77
N GLU A 38 6.69 -4.51 16.77
CA GLU A 38 5.52 -4.31 17.60
C GLU A 38 4.42 -3.59 16.81
N LEU A 39 3.25 -4.20 16.71
CA LEU A 39 2.06 -3.57 16.12
C LEU A 39 1.51 -2.48 17.03
N VAL A 40 1.12 -1.37 16.45
CA VAL A 40 0.47 -0.28 17.19
C VAL A 40 -0.98 -0.67 17.52
N GLN A 41 -1.25 -0.86 18.80
CA GLN A 41 -2.57 -1.31 19.28
C GLN A 41 -3.68 -0.26 19.11
N ASN A 42 -3.32 1.02 19.09
CA ASN A 42 -4.30 2.11 18.97
C ASN A 42 -4.69 2.34 17.51
N ARG A 43 -5.83 1.80 17.09
CA ARG A 43 -6.41 1.95 15.75
C ARG A 43 -6.74 3.41 15.36
N THR A 44 -6.79 4.33 16.33
CA THR A 44 -6.97 5.77 16.09
C THR A 44 -5.65 6.48 15.81
N ASN A 45 -4.51 5.81 15.97
CA ASN A 45 -3.21 6.37 15.61
C ASN A 45 -3.13 6.55 14.09
N ARG A 46 -3.15 7.80 13.64
CA ARG A 46 -3.16 8.16 12.20
C ARG A 46 -1.80 8.04 11.51
N GLY A 47 -0.76 7.60 12.21
CA GLY A 47 0.62 7.70 11.73
C GLY A 47 1.18 6.41 11.14
N HIS A 48 1.46 5.43 11.99
CA HIS A 48 2.17 4.21 11.61
C HIS A 48 1.42 2.97 12.10
N ASP A 49 1.67 1.85 11.44
CA ASP A 49 0.98 0.58 11.70
C ASP A 49 1.84 -0.36 12.58
N ILE A 50 3.17 -0.29 12.44
CA ILE A 50 4.13 -1.14 13.17
C ILE A 50 5.42 -0.36 13.47
N ILE A 51 6.08 -0.70 14.58
CA ILE A 51 7.43 -0.24 14.91
C ILE A 51 8.39 -1.43 14.69
N ILE A 52 9.45 -1.25 13.90
CA ILE A 52 10.46 -2.28 13.60
C ILE A 52 11.83 -1.72 14.01
N GLU A 53 12.51 -2.37 14.98
CA GLU A 53 13.79 -1.87 15.52
C GLU A 53 13.74 -0.39 15.91
N GLY A 54 12.65 0.04 16.57
CA GLY A 54 12.41 1.44 16.94
C GLY A 54 11.99 2.36 15.79
N VAL A 55 11.92 1.87 14.53
CA VAL A 55 11.56 2.65 13.36
C VAL A 55 10.05 2.55 13.09
N PRO A 56 9.29 3.65 13.09
CA PRO A 56 7.88 3.64 12.74
C PRO A 56 7.67 3.43 11.24
N VAL A 57 6.80 2.47 10.89
CA VAL A 57 6.53 2.00 9.53
C VAL A 57 5.04 2.03 9.22
N SER A 58 4.67 2.59 8.07
CA SER A 58 3.31 2.48 7.53
C SER A 58 3.19 1.26 6.61
N LEU A 59 2.14 0.46 6.82
CA LEU A 59 1.86 -0.74 6.04
C LEU A 59 0.63 -0.53 5.16
N LYS A 60 0.77 -0.87 3.89
CA LYS A 60 -0.31 -0.82 2.89
C LYS A 60 -0.45 -2.19 2.23
N THR A 61 -1.67 -2.51 1.79
CA THR A 61 -1.94 -3.75 1.05
C THR A 61 -2.59 -3.44 -0.29
N GLN A 62 -2.36 -4.31 -1.27
CA GLN A 62 -3.03 -4.26 -2.56
C GLN A 62 -3.28 -5.69 -3.06
N ALA A 63 -4.53 -5.99 -3.40
CA ALA A 63 -4.95 -7.32 -3.82
C ALA A 63 -6.14 -7.24 -4.77
N ASP A 64 -5.99 -6.56 -5.92
CA ASP A 64 -7.03 -6.41 -6.94
C ASP A 64 -6.77 -7.36 -8.12
N ALA A 65 -7.80 -7.78 -8.83
CA ALA A 65 -7.69 -8.68 -9.98
C ALA A 65 -6.92 -8.07 -11.16
N SER A 66 -6.78 -6.74 -11.23
CA SER A 66 -6.16 -6.00 -12.34
C SER A 66 -4.90 -5.24 -11.95
N ILE A 67 -4.13 -5.76 -10.99
CA ILE A 67 -2.90 -5.10 -10.55
C ILE A 67 -1.86 -5.09 -11.66
N ARG A 68 -1.39 -3.89 -12.01
CA ARG A 68 -0.28 -3.72 -12.95
C ARG A 68 1.05 -4.04 -12.29
N ILE A 69 1.92 -4.77 -13.01
CA ILE A 69 3.23 -5.20 -12.48
C ILE A 69 4.15 -3.99 -12.29
N ASP A 70 4.09 -3.00 -13.19
CA ASP A 70 5.04 -1.89 -13.29
C ASP A 70 4.70 -0.70 -12.40
N TYR A 71 3.49 -0.66 -11.88
CA TYR A 71 3.03 0.44 -11.03
C TYR A 71 2.45 -0.06 -9.71
N LEU A 72 2.63 0.75 -8.66
CA LEU A 72 1.95 0.56 -7.40
C LEU A 72 0.76 1.54 -7.32
N HIS A 73 -0.26 1.10 -6.57
CA HIS A 73 -1.43 1.91 -6.25
C HIS A 73 -1.77 1.75 -4.78
N ILE A 74 -1.99 2.87 -4.09
CA ILE A 74 -2.51 2.90 -2.72
C ILE A 74 -3.90 3.52 -2.78
N SER A 75 -4.92 2.70 -2.59
CA SER A 75 -6.33 3.10 -2.72
C SER A 75 -6.83 3.97 -1.56
N LYS A 76 -6.18 3.91 -0.39
CA LYS A 76 -6.41 4.79 0.75
C LYS A 76 -5.08 5.00 1.47
N PHE A 77 -4.47 6.16 1.24
CA PHE A 77 -3.24 6.53 1.93
C PHE A 77 -3.56 7.17 3.29
N MET A 78 -4.47 8.15 3.27
CA MET A 78 -5.00 8.84 4.45
C MET A 78 -6.40 9.39 4.17
N GLU A 79 -7.11 9.78 5.21
CA GLU A 79 -8.35 10.54 5.12
C GLU A 79 -8.04 12.03 5.02
N LEU A 80 -8.80 12.75 4.18
CA LEU A 80 -8.63 14.18 3.94
C LEU A 80 -9.54 15.04 4.83
N GLY A 81 -10.41 14.39 5.61
CA GLY A 81 -11.34 15.10 6.50
C GLY A 81 -12.38 15.93 5.74
N ARG A 82 -13.10 16.77 6.49
CA ARG A 82 -14.19 17.63 5.96
C ARG A 82 -13.85 19.13 5.95
N GLY A 83 -12.57 19.49 6.10
CA GLY A 83 -12.09 20.86 6.06
C GLY A 83 -12.14 21.50 4.66
N ALA A 84 -11.38 22.59 4.49
CA ALA A 84 -11.25 23.29 3.20
C ALA A 84 -10.77 22.34 2.11
N TRP A 85 -11.39 22.43 0.91
CA TRP A 85 -11.08 21.57 -0.22
C TRP A 85 -10.22 22.33 -1.23
N GLU A 86 -8.96 22.55 -0.87
CA GLU A 86 -7.95 23.17 -1.71
C GLU A 86 -6.81 22.20 -1.92
N LEU A 87 -6.45 21.91 -3.17
CA LEU A 87 -5.48 20.87 -3.49
C LEU A 87 -4.09 21.12 -2.88
N SER A 88 -3.69 22.39 -2.77
CA SER A 88 -2.44 22.78 -2.10
C SER A 88 -2.46 22.43 -0.61
N LEU A 89 -3.53 22.79 0.10
CA LEU A 89 -3.68 22.46 1.52
C LEU A 89 -3.76 20.94 1.74
N LEU A 90 -4.50 20.23 0.88
CA LEU A 90 -4.60 18.77 0.97
C LEU A 90 -3.27 18.06 0.70
N ARG A 91 -2.45 18.60 -0.23
CA ARG A 91 -1.06 18.14 -0.46
C ARG A 91 -0.21 18.39 0.78
N ASP A 92 -0.30 19.55 1.39
CA ASP A 92 0.48 19.89 2.57
C ASP A 92 0.08 19.02 3.78
N MET A 93 -1.22 18.72 3.94
CA MET A 93 -1.70 17.72 4.90
C MET A 93 -1.08 16.32 4.66
N PHE A 94 -0.94 15.92 3.41
CA PHE A 94 -0.27 14.68 3.05
C PHE A 94 1.21 14.68 3.46
N LEU A 95 1.94 15.75 3.15
CA LEU A 95 3.34 15.89 3.53
C LEU A 95 3.53 15.88 5.06
N GLU A 96 2.63 16.54 5.79
CA GLU A 96 2.62 16.52 7.25
C GLU A 96 2.34 15.12 7.81
N HIS A 97 1.33 14.42 7.25
CA HIS A 97 0.99 13.06 7.65
C HIS A 97 2.19 12.11 7.50
N MET A 98 2.99 12.25 6.45
CA MET A 98 4.19 11.42 6.24
C MET A 98 5.26 11.61 7.31
N LYS A 99 5.23 12.67 8.14
CA LYS A 99 6.19 12.86 9.25
C LYS A 99 6.03 11.82 10.36
N SER A 100 4.85 11.19 10.47
CA SER A 100 4.51 10.23 11.52
C SER A 100 5.22 8.88 11.38
N TYR A 101 5.91 8.61 10.28
CA TYR A 101 6.65 7.36 10.04
C TYR A 101 7.86 7.60 9.15
N GLN A 102 8.80 6.66 9.20
CA GLN A 102 10.05 6.76 8.44
C GLN A 102 10.05 5.91 7.18
N ARG A 103 9.31 4.79 7.18
CA ARG A 103 9.25 3.83 6.06
C ARG A 103 7.82 3.50 5.68
N ILE A 104 7.62 3.13 4.41
CA ILE A 104 6.33 2.75 3.84
C ILE A 104 6.51 1.43 3.12
N PHE A 105 5.83 0.38 3.59
CA PHE A 105 5.78 -0.90 2.90
C PHE A 105 4.42 -1.14 2.28
N GLN A 106 4.43 -1.69 1.07
CA GLN A 106 3.23 -2.21 0.42
C GLN A 106 3.37 -3.70 0.19
N PHE A 107 2.43 -4.46 0.73
CA PHE A 107 2.28 -5.88 0.48
C PHE A 107 1.26 -6.10 -0.63
N ARG A 108 1.71 -6.74 -1.73
CA ARG A 108 0.92 -6.88 -2.95
C ARG A 108 0.70 -8.34 -3.28
N CYS A 109 -0.55 -8.69 -3.62
CA CYS A 109 -0.88 -9.96 -4.25
C CYS A 109 -1.17 -9.71 -5.73
N LEU A 110 -0.23 -10.06 -6.62
CA LEU A 110 -0.27 -9.74 -8.06
C LEU A 110 -1.11 -10.74 -8.87
N SER A 111 -1.32 -11.93 -8.36
CA SER A 111 -2.12 -12.98 -8.98
C SER A 111 -3.01 -13.60 -7.92
N PRO A 112 -4.12 -12.95 -7.53
CA PRO A 112 -5.09 -13.57 -6.65
C PRO A 112 -5.95 -14.53 -7.48
N GLY A 113 -5.57 -15.79 -7.57
CA GLY A 113 -6.31 -16.74 -8.38
C GLY A 113 -6.20 -18.19 -7.87
N PRO A 114 -7.11 -19.08 -8.32
CA PRO A 114 -7.21 -20.44 -7.77
C PRO A 114 -5.99 -21.33 -8.07
N LYS A 115 -5.08 -20.93 -8.95
CA LYS A 115 -3.95 -21.75 -9.38
C LYS A 115 -2.58 -21.23 -8.97
N SER A 116 -2.41 -19.92 -8.75
CA SER A 116 -1.13 -19.38 -8.31
C SER A 116 -1.29 -18.03 -7.60
N TYR A 117 -0.42 -17.78 -6.63
CA TYR A 117 -0.36 -16.53 -5.90
C TYR A 117 1.06 -15.98 -6.00
N LEU A 118 1.18 -14.73 -6.41
CA LEU A 118 2.44 -14.00 -6.44
C LEU A 118 2.36 -12.81 -5.49
N TYR A 119 3.08 -12.90 -4.37
CA TYR A 119 3.17 -11.81 -3.40
C TYR A 119 4.50 -11.09 -3.53
N LYS A 120 4.46 -9.78 -3.31
CA LYS A 120 5.66 -8.94 -3.17
C LYS A 120 5.53 -8.01 -1.97
N LEU A 121 6.60 -7.88 -1.20
CA LEU A 121 6.78 -6.83 -0.22
C LEU A 121 7.66 -5.74 -0.84
N VAL A 122 7.09 -4.56 -1.03
CA VAL A 122 7.74 -3.43 -1.72
C VAL A 122 7.82 -2.26 -0.76
N GLU A 123 8.99 -1.65 -0.64
CA GLU A 123 9.18 -0.39 0.04
C GLU A 123 9.05 0.76 -0.97
N ILE A 124 8.22 1.73 -0.63
CA ILE A 124 8.06 2.97 -1.35
C ILE A 124 8.93 4.01 -0.63
N PRO A 125 10.00 4.55 -1.28
CA PRO A 125 10.85 5.54 -0.64
C PRO A 125 10.05 6.76 -0.22
N LYS A 126 10.15 7.15 1.05
CA LYS A 126 9.50 8.37 1.57
C LYS A 126 9.98 9.61 0.83
N ALA A 127 11.27 9.65 0.46
CA ALA A 127 11.85 10.74 -0.33
C ALA A 127 11.17 10.89 -1.70
N LEU A 128 10.81 9.77 -2.37
CA LEU A 128 10.04 9.80 -3.61
C LEU A 128 8.70 10.51 -3.41
N LEU A 129 7.96 10.15 -2.37
CA LEU A 129 6.64 10.75 -2.11
C LEU A 129 6.73 12.19 -1.63
N ALA A 130 7.83 12.60 -0.99
CA ALA A 130 8.07 13.97 -0.58
C ALA A 130 8.21 14.94 -1.78
N GLU A 131 8.55 14.44 -2.97
CA GLU A 131 8.58 15.25 -4.19
C GLU A 131 7.21 15.83 -4.56
N ALA A 132 6.13 15.35 -3.92
CA ALA A 132 4.80 15.93 -4.04
C ALA A 132 4.72 17.42 -3.68
N ILE A 133 5.71 17.99 -2.98
CA ILE A 133 5.81 19.44 -2.74
C ILE A 133 5.79 20.23 -4.05
N GLY A 134 6.41 19.70 -5.11
CA GLY A 134 6.45 20.27 -6.46
C GLY A 134 5.35 19.73 -7.40
N ALA A 135 4.35 19.01 -6.90
CA ALA A 135 3.34 18.40 -7.75
C ALA A 135 2.53 19.42 -8.55
N GLN A 136 2.30 19.13 -9.83
CA GLN A 136 1.39 19.87 -10.68
C GLN A 136 -0.07 19.54 -10.28
N LEU A 137 -0.75 20.51 -9.66
CA LEU A 137 -2.11 20.35 -9.12
C LEU A 137 -3.17 20.67 -10.20
N VAL A 138 -4.12 19.76 -10.40
CA VAL A 138 -5.17 19.87 -11.43
C VAL A 138 -6.53 19.43 -10.87
N ILE A 139 -7.52 20.32 -10.87
CA ILE A 139 -8.91 20.00 -10.49
C ILE A 139 -9.63 19.32 -11.66
N GLN A 140 -10.39 18.27 -11.38
CA GLN A 140 -11.21 17.55 -12.36
C GLN A 140 -12.57 18.25 -12.54
N THR A 141 -12.59 19.35 -13.28
CA THR A 141 -13.78 20.22 -13.44
C THR A 141 -15.00 19.49 -14.00
N ARG A 142 -14.80 18.45 -14.82
CA ARG A 142 -15.87 17.64 -15.42
C ARG A 142 -16.44 16.57 -14.48
N SER A 143 -15.85 16.36 -13.31
CA SER A 143 -16.37 15.39 -12.34
C SER A 143 -17.74 15.83 -11.80
N ARG A 144 -18.61 14.84 -11.52
CA ARG A 144 -19.89 15.07 -10.83
C ARG A 144 -19.77 15.05 -9.31
N GLN A 145 -18.60 14.67 -8.78
CA GLN A 145 -18.38 14.65 -7.32
C GLN A 145 -18.40 16.07 -6.73
N THR A 146 -18.85 16.15 -5.47
CA THR A 146 -18.81 17.36 -4.67
C THR A 146 -18.19 17.03 -3.30
N PRO A 147 -17.04 17.62 -2.96
CA PRO A 147 -16.22 18.53 -3.77
C PRO A 147 -15.60 17.82 -5.00
N LYS A 148 -15.22 18.61 -6.01
CA LYS A 148 -14.60 18.08 -7.23
C LYS A 148 -13.24 17.46 -6.89
N PRO A 149 -12.95 16.23 -7.36
CA PRO A 149 -11.66 15.60 -7.13
C PRO A 149 -10.53 16.32 -7.87
N GLY A 150 -9.29 16.03 -7.50
CA GLY A 150 -8.13 16.61 -8.16
C GLY A 150 -6.96 15.63 -8.22
N TYR A 151 -5.98 16.00 -9.01
CA TYR A 151 -4.70 15.30 -9.12
C TYR A 151 -3.54 16.21 -8.75
N GLY A 152 -2.47 15.59 -8.20
CA GLY A 152 -1.13 16.17 -8.09
C GLY A 152 -0.16 15.26 -8.83
N TYR A 153 0.30 15.68 -10.01
CA TYR A 153 1.24 14.90 -10.82
C TYR A 153 2.67 15.23 -10.47
N VAL A 154 3.51 14.20 -10.28
CA VAL A 154 4.95 14.34 -10.04
C VAL A 154 5.70 13.65 -11.18
N PHE A 155 6.52 14.41 -11.89
CA PHE A 155 7.29 13.95 -13.04
C PHE A 155 8.80 13.97 -12.72
N ASP A 156 9.58 13.18 -13.47
CA ASP A 156 11.03 13.30 -13.49
C ASP A 156 11.49 14.44 -14.45
N ALA A 157 12.79 14.60 -14.59
CA ALA A 157 13.39 15.64 -15.44
C ALA A 157 13.06 15.43 -16.94
N GLU A 158 12.81 14.19 -17.36
CA GLU A 158 12.45 13.80 -18.72
C GLU A 158 10.93 13.88 -18.99
N GLY A 159 10.15 14.32 -18.00
CA GLY A 159 8.68 14.42 -18.11
C GLY A 159 7.95 13.09 -17.95
N LYS A 160 8.61 12.02 -17.50
CA LYS A 160 7.99 10.73 -17.19
C LYS A 160 7.31 10.80 -15.82
N LEU A 161 6.09 10.28 -15.72
CA LEU A 161 5.33 10.28 -14.46
C LEU A 161 5.99 9.36 -13.44
N LYS A 162 6.37 9.90 -12.28
CA LYS A 162 6.85 9.15 -11.10
C LYS A 162 5.69 8.59 -10.29
N PHE A 163 4.68 9.41 -10.01
CA PHE A 163 3.43 9.05 -9.37
C PHE A 163 2.39 10.19 -9.49
N ALA A 164 1.16 9.89 -9.08
CA ALA A 164 0.12 10.92 -8.97
C ALA A 164 -0.62 10.78 -7.64
N LEU A 165 -0.80 11.89 -6.93
CA LEU A 165 -1.76 12.05 -5.87
C LEU A 165 -3.16 12.15 -6.49
N TYR A 166 -4.16 11.48 -5.91
CA TYR A 166 -5.55 11.64 -6.27
C TYR A 166 -6.37 12.01 -5.03
N PHE A 167 -6.84 13.23 -5.02
CA PHE A 167 -7.69 13.79 -3.98
C PHE A 167 -9.13 13.42 -4.31
N ASP A 168 -9.63 12.36 -3.68
CA ASP A 168 -10.97 11.82 -3.93
C ASP A 168 -11.99 12.60 -3.10
N GLY A 169 -12.83 13.37 -3.79
CA GLY A 169 -13.91 14.17 -3.18
C GLY A 169 -15.18 13.37 -2.83
N GLY A 170 -15.17 12.04 -2.98
CA GLY A 170 -16.29 11.17 -2.65
C GLY A 170 -16.61 11.13 -1.15
N THR A 171 -17.50 10.22 -0.76
CA THR A 171 -18.03 10.14 0.62
C THR A 171 -16.95 9.99 1.67
N GLU A 172 -15.89 9.20 1.39
CA GLU A 172 -14.79 8.99 2.33
C GLU A 172 -13.75 10.11 2.36
N ARG A 173 -13.74 11.01 1.34
CA ARG A 173 -12.72 12.06 1.19
C ARG A 173 -11.32 11.54 1.52
N LYS A 174 -10.76 10.74 0.64
CA LYS A 174 -9.47 10.07 0.85
C LYS A 174 -8.41 10.49 -0.16
N LEU A 175 -7.17 10.46 0.27
CA LEU A 175 -6.03 10.52 -0.62
C LEU A 175 -5.69 9.11 -1.12
N GLN A 176 -5.57 8.98 -2.43
CA GLN A 176 -4.99 7.82 -3.09
C GLN A 176 -3.65 8.20 -3.73
N ILE A 177 -2.72 7.26 -3.82
CA ILE A 177 -1.51 7.45 -4.62
C ILE A 177 -1.55 6.47 -5.79
N LYS A 178 -1.56 7.02 -6.99
CA LYS A 178 -1.74 6.26 -8.23
C LYS A 178 -0.47 6.22 -9.06
N LYS A 179 -0.27 5.14 -9.80
CA LYS A 179 0.81 5.01 -10.79
C LYS A 179 2.21 5.27 -10.22
N ILE A 180 2.48 4.85 -8.99
CA ILE A 180 3.84 4.93 -8.45
C ILE A 180 4.71 4.00 -9.31
N ASN A 181 5.74 4.56 -9.99
CA ASN A 181 6.65 3.76 -10.79
C ASN A 181 7.43 2.79 -9.91
N LYS A 182 7.25 1.49 -10.15
CA LYS A 182 7.86 0.44 -9.34
C LYS A 182 9.39 0.43 -9.42
N GLU A 183 9.98 0.90 -10.51
CA GLU A 183 11.43 1.00 -10.66
C GLU A 183 12.06 1.94 -9.63
N LEU A 184 11.29 2.90 -9.12
CA LEU A 184 11.70 3.83 -8.07
C LEU A 184 11.50 3.25 -6.66
N CYS A 185 11.04 2.00 -6.53
CA CYS A 185 10.72 1.32 -5.29
C CYS A 185 11.64 0.12 -5.06
N ARG A 186 11.82 -0.28 -3.80
CA ARG A 186 12.65 -1.44 -3.44
C ARG A 186 11.79 -2.67 -3.16
N VAL A 187 12.01 -3.77 -3.88
CA VAL A 187 11.41 -5.07 -3.58
C VAL A 187 12.25 -5.79 -2.53
N HIS A 188 11.70 -6.02 -1.35
CA HIS A 188 12.37 -6.73 -0.25
C HIS A 188 12.21 -8.25 -0.34
N ALA A 189 11.02 -8.71 -0.77
CA ALA A 189 10.74 -10.13 -0.86
C ALA A 189 9.68 -10.42 -1.92
N THR A 190 9.76 -11.62 -2.48
CA THR A 190 8.79 -12.16 -3.43
C THR A 190 8.47 -13.59 -3.04
N TRP A 191 7.17 -13.94 -2.99
CA TRP A 191 6.72 -15.31 -2.74
C TRP A 191 5.78 -15.74 -3.86
N ARG A 192 6.01 -16.94 -4.36
CA ARG A 192 5.12 -17.60 -5.32
C ARG A 192 4.63 -18.90 -4.72
N PHE A 193 3.35 -19.13 -4.82
CA PHE A 193 2.70 -20.38 -4.40
C PHE A 193 1.82 -20.84 -5.53
N ASP A 194 2.01 -22.08 -5.95
CA ASP A 194 1.10 -22.77 -6.85
C ASP A 194 0.14 -23.58 -5.98
N SER A 195 -1.15 -23.31 -6.08
CA SER A 195 -2.17 -24.11 -5.42
C SER A 195 -2.29 -25.44 -6.18
N THR A 196 -1.56 -26.45 -5.75
CA THR A 196 -1.85 -27.83 -6.15
C THR A 196 -3.14 -28.24 -5.40
N PRO A 197 -4.19 -28.68 -6.09
CA PRO A 197 -5.36 -29.19 -5.39
C PRO A 197 -4.93 -30.36 -4.51
N LEU A 198 -5.38 -30.36 -3.25
CA LEU A 198 -5.23 -31.51 -2.33
C LEU A 198 -6.07 -32.73 -2.77
N GLU A 199 -6.57 -32.76 -4.01
CA GLU A 199 -7.56 -33.71 -4.51
C GLU A 199 -7.02 -35.08 -4.92
N GLN A 200 -5.77 -35.46 -4.61
CA GLN A 200 -5.27 -36.77 -5.07
C GLN A 200 -4.57 -37.63 -4.01
N SER A 201 -5.08 -37.71 -2.81
CA SER A 201 -4.57 -38.73 -1.87
C SER A 201 -5.60 -39.25 -0.88
N ILE A 202 -6.79 -39.57 -1.36
CA ILE A 202 -7.64 -40.56 -0.65
C ILE A 202 -7.55 -41.85 -1.47
N PRO A 203 -6.79 -42.85 -1.04
CA PRO A 203 -6.89 -44.20 -1.61
C PRO A 203 -8.28 -44.71 -1.31
N ARG A 204 -8.95 -45.21 -2.34
CA ARG A 204 -10.20 -45.93 -2.18
C ARG A 204 -10.00 -47.22 -1.42
#